data_cb31f6a5d68be725b10ba7dd67bd29c2
#
_entry.id   cb31f6a5d68be725b10ba7dd67bd29c2
#
_cell.length_a   1.000
_cell.length_b   1.000
_cell.length_c   1.000
_cell.angle_alpha   90.00
_cell.angle_beta   90.00
_cell.angle_gamma   90.00
#
_symmetry.space_group_name_H-M   'P 1'
#
loop_
_entity.id
_entity.type
_entity.pdbx_description
1 polymer ?
#
loop_
_entity_poly.entity_id
_entity_poly.type
_entity_poly.pdbx_seq_one_letter_code
_entity_poly.pdbx_strand_id
1 'polypeptide(L)'
;EISECLVGSEMCIRDRCRLEGVEDSRAKQLRLIESVKQWKSEVGDCDWICRYYDDILGRLEAGKSVTEAEEDMRFKCINAITRIKEPVWERVFSAKVFKDSKKFEKCYRQKMVSILTKYSPYYEKDMEDYDTEGEEDDAKEDKKKSGLEILKMHGIMSYAQTMEWKGPLSYRIDDTCVIDTSKQIYGTIINTQTLEHASPVSLAGCKRIMTIENKANYESMQYDETVSYTHLTLPTIL
;
A
#
# COMPACT_ATOMS: atom_id res chain seq x y z
N GLU A 1 54.47 -21.14 28.88
CA GLU A 1 54.34 -20.03 27.93
C GLU A 1 52.99 -20.18 27.24
N ILE A 2 52.04 -19.44 27.74
CA ILE A 2 50.74 -19.31 27.06
C ILE A 2 50.98 -18.41 25.88
N SER A 3 51.08 -19.00 24.71
CA SER A 3 51.08 -18.30 23.43
C SER A 3 49.97 -17.27 23.47
N GLU A 4 50.30 -15.99 23.35
CA GLU A 4 49.35 -14.91 23.13
C GLU A 4 48.58 -15.20 21.83
N CYS A 5 47.52 -15.99 21.98
CA CYS A 5 46.58 -16.16 20.93
C CYS A 5 45.96 -14.79 20.68
N LEU A 6 46.20 -14.22 19.51
CA LEU A 6 45.67 -12.95 19.05
C LEU A 6 44.14 -12.96 19.26
N VAL A 7 43.75 -12.51 20.45
CA VAL A 7 42.33 -12.31 20.80
C VAL A 7 41.81 -11.28 19.84
N GLY A 8 41.03 -11.72 18.85
CA GLY A 8 40.47 -10.86 17.81
C GLY A 8 40.92 -11.18 16.37
N SER A 9 41.76 -12.22 16.15
CA SER A 9 41.97 -12.68 14.78
C SER A 9 40.69 -13.26 14.17
N GLU A 10 40.46 -13.03 12.89
CA GLU A 10 39.31 -13.58 12.16
C GLU A 10 39.14 -15.11 12.38
N MET A 11 40.22 -15.80 12.59
CA MET A 11 40.28 -17.23 12.84
C MET A 11 39.68 -17.61 14.20
N CYS A 12 39.99 -16.84 15.27
CA CYS A 12 39.41 -17.07 16.60
C CYS A 12 37.91 -16.74 16.67
N ILE A 13 37.47 -15.73 15.95
CA ILE A 13 36.04 -15.37 15.84
C ILE A 13 35.29 -16.48 15.14
N ARG A 14 35.82 -17.00 14.03
CA ARG A 14 35.20 -18.08 13.25
C ARG A 14 35.10 -19.39 14.05
N ASP A 15 36.14 -19.74 14.82
CA ASP A 15 36.14 -20.94 15.67
C ASP A 15 35.14 -20.81 16.83
N ARG A 16 35.03 -19.63 17.44
CA ARG A 16 34.02 -19.35 18.47
C ARG A 16 32.60 -19.45 17.91
N CYS A 17 32.31 -18.82 16.80
CA CYS A 17 31.00 -18.92 16.14
C CYS A 17 30.63 -20.37 15.82
N ARG A 18 31.63 -21.17 15.40
CA ARG A 18 31.42 -22.60 15.12
C ARG A 18 31.10 -23.41 16.39
N LEU A 19 31.73 -23.09 17.52
CA LEU A 19 31.50 -23.73 18.83
C LEU A 19 30.15 -23.34 19.44
N GLU A 20 29.75 -22.09 19.25
CA GLU A 20 28.49 -21.54 19.76
C GLU A 20 27.29 -21.80 18.82
N GLY A 21 27.50 -22.37 17.62
CA GLY A 21 26.47 -22.60 16.62
C GLY A 21 25.87 -21.32 16.03
N VAL A 22 26.61 -20.19 16.14
CA VAL A 22 26.22 -18.90 15.61
C VAL A 22 26.89 -18.68 14.25
N GLU A 23 26.11 -18.24 13.26
CA GLU A 23 26.65 -17.92 11.93
C GLU A 23 27.64 -16.73 12.03
N ASP A 24 28.83 -16.87 11.46
CA ASP A 24 29.80 -15.78 11.35
C ASP A 24 29.18 -14.60 10.57
N SER A 25 29.33 -13.39 11.13
CA SER A 25 28.78 -12.15 10.56
C SER A 25 29.17 -11.95 9.09
N ARG A 26 30.40 -12.28 8.71
CA ARG A 26 30.88 -12.18 7.34
C ARG A 26 30.26 -13.22 6.43
N ALA A 27 30.10 -14.47 6.91
CA ALA A 27 29.43 -15.53 6.18
C ALA A 27 27.94 -15.19 5.96
N LYS A 28 27.26 -14.69 7.00
CA LYS A 28 25.89 -14.19 6.90
C LYS A 28 25.76 -13.09 5.85
N GLN A 29 26.65 -12.12 5.85
CA GLN A 29 26.65 -11.01 4.90
C GLN A 29 26.82 -11.48 3.45
N LEU A 30 27.76 -12.38 3.19
CA LEU A 30 27.98 -12.95 1.86
C LEU A 30 26.73 -13.71 1.37
N ARG A 31 26.10 -14.51 2.24
CA ARG A 31 24.88 -15.23 1.93
C ARG A 31 23.73 -14.27 1.59
N LEU A 32 23.59 -13.17 2.33
CA LEU A 32 22.58 -12.16 2.06
C LEU A 32 22.82 -11.46 0.71
N ILE A 33 24.06 -11.12 0.40
CA ILE A 33 24.42 -10.54 -0.91
C ILE A 33 24.05 -11.49 -2.05
N GLU A 34 24.36 -12.78 -1.90
CA GLU A 34 24.04 -13.80 -2.89
C GLU A 34 22.54 -13.97 -3.07
N SER A 35 21.78 -14.03 -1.98
CA SER A 35 20.30 -14.07 -2.00
C SER A 35 19.72 -12.85 -2.70
N VAL A 36 20.17 -11.64 -2.37
CA VAL A 36 19.66 -10.40 -3.02
C VAL A 36 20.00 -10.36 -4.51
N LYS A 37 21.20 -10.81 -4.92
CA LYS A 37 21.59 -10.94 -6.33
C LYS A 37 20.69 -11.92 -7.08
N GLN A 38 20.34 -13.04 -6.45
CA GLN A 38 19.41 -14.01 -7.02
C GLN A 38 18.03 -13.39 -7.24
N TRP A 39 17.45 -12.74 -6.21
CA TRP A 39 16.16 -12.04 -6.33
C TRP A 39 16.17 -10.95 -7.40
N LYS A 40 17.27 -10.19 -7.50
CA LYS A 40 17.45 -9.20 -8.57
C LYS A 40 17.42 -9.83 -9.95
N SER A 41 18.08 -10.99 -10.15
CA SER A 41 18.13 -11.66 -11.44
C SER A 41 16.76 -12.14 -11.94
N GLU A 42 15.79 -12.34 -11.05
CA GLU A 42 14.42 -12.74 -11.40
C GLU A 42 13.57 -11.63 -12.03
N VAL A 43 13.96 -10.36 -11.87
CA VAL A 43 13.15 -9.20 -12.30
C VAL A 43 13.46 -8.75 -13.71
N GLY A 44 14.59 -9.20 -14.29
CA GLY A 44 15.04 -8.79 -15.63
C GLY A 44 15.42 -7.30 -15.67
N ASP A 45 15.16 -6.64 -16.81
CA ASP A 45 15.62 -5.28 -17.09
C ASP A 45 14.65 -4.18 -16.60
N CYS A 46 14.00 -4.38 -15.46
CA CYS A 46 13.13 -3.37 -14.87
C CYS A 46 13.95 -2.35 -14.04
N ASP A 47 14.26 -1.18 -14.61
CA ASP A 47 15.19 -0.19 -14.06
C ASP A 47 14.89 0.23 -12.63
N TRP A 48 13.64 0.55 -12.30
CA TRP A 48 13.30 1.07 -10.98
C TRP A 48 13.49 0.05 -9.86
N ILE A 49 13.17 -1.23 -10.14
CA ILE A 49 13.35 -2.28 -9.15
C ILE A 49 14.82 -2.69 -9.06
N CYS A 50 15.57 -2.59 -10.15
CA CYS A 50 17.02 -2.77 -10.12
C CYS A 50 17.68 -1.74 -9.20
N ARG A 51 17.27 -0.46 -9.24
CA ARG A 51 17.74 0.59 -8.32
C ARG A 51 17.48 0.22 -6.86
N TYR A 52 16.32 -0.36 -6.52
CA TYR A 52 16.01 -0.84 -5.18
C TYR A 52 16.98 -1.93 -4.71
N TYR A 53 17.25 -2.93 -5.56
CA TYR A 53 18.20 -3.99 -5.24
C TYR A 53 19.63 -3.49 -5.13
N ASP A 54 20.04 -2.56 -5.99
CA ASP A 54 21.38 -1.96 -5.95
C ASP A 54 21.62 -1.15 -4.68
N ASP A 55 20.60 -0.43 -4.17
CA ASP A 55 20.69 0.26 -2.89
C ASP A 55 20.89 -0.74 -1.72
N ILE A 56 20.18 -1.86 -1.72
CA ILE A 56 20.37 -2.92 -0.72
C ILE A 56 21.76 -3.54 -0.83
N LEU A 57 22.21 -3.89 -2.03
CA LEU A 57 23.53 -4.48 -2.26
C LEU A 57 24.64 -3.53 -1.84
N GLY A 58 24.55 -2.24 -2.21
CA GLY A 58 25.54 -1.24 -1.80
C GLY A 58 25.63 -1.07 -0.29
N ARG A 59 24.51 -1.14 0.43
CA ARG A 59 24.52 -1.11 1.91
C ARG A 59 25.14 -2.37 2.53
N LEU A 60 24.84 -3.55 1.97
CA LEU A 60 25.44 -4.81 2.40
C LEU A 60 26.94 -4.85 2.12
N GLU A 61 27.37 -4.45 0.93
CA GLU A 61 28.80 -4.41 0.54
C GLU A 61 29.60 -3.40 1.39
N ALA A 62 28.94 -2.33 1.84
CA ALA A 62 29.52 -1.38 2.80
C ALA A 62 29.55 -1.89 4.25
N GLY A 63 29.22 -3.14 4.51
CA GLY A 63 29.25 -3.75 5.85
C GLY A 63 28.09 -3.33 6.77
N LYS A 64 27.04 -2.69 6.24
CA LYS A 64 25.88 -2.27 7.05
C LYS A 64 24.94 -3.45 7.28
N SER A 65 24.34 -3.50 8.46
CA SER A 65 23.24 -4.44 8.74
C SER A 65 21.98 -3.98 7.99
N VAL A 66 21.44 -4.86 7.16
CA VAL A 66 20.24 -4.60 6.35
C VAL A 66 19.19 -5.66 6.67
N THR A 67 18.31 -5.35 7.61
CA THR A 67 17.23 -6.28 8.05
C THR A 67 16.28 -6.66 6.92
N GLU A 68 16.12 -5.77 5.94
CA GLU A 68 15.29 -6.01 4.75
C GLU A 68 15.81 -7.19 3.92
N ALA A 69 17.14 -7.40 3.89
CA ALA A 69 17.78 -8.48 3.15
C ALA A 69 17.52 -9.87 3.75
N GLU A 70 17.08 -9.95 4.99
CA GLU A 70 16.73 -11.20 5.66
C GLU A 70 15.28 -11.65 5.36
N GLU A 71 14.48 -10.80 4.71
CA GLU A 71 13.07 -11.07 4.42
C GLU A 71 12.84 -11.54 2.97
N ASP A 72 13.12 -12.77 2.63
CA ASP A 72 12.87 -13.34 1.29
C ASP A 72 11.45 -13.08 0.78
N MET A 73 10.45 -13.12 1.68
CA MET A 73 9.07 -12.85 1.31
C MET A 73 8.81 -11.41 0.87
N ARG A 74 9.64 -10.46 1.30
CA ARG A 74 9.60 -9.06 0.82
C ARG A 74 10.02 -9.00 -0.64
N PHE A 75 11.12 -9.66 -1.01
CA PHE A 75 11.60 -9.74 -2.39
C PHE A 75 10.62 -10.48 -3.28
N LYS A 76 10.10 -11.59 -2.81
CA LYS A 76 9.05 -12.32 -3.52
C LYS A 76 7.83 -11.43 -3.79
N CYS A 77 7.43 -10.63 -2.82
CA CYS A 77 6.28 -9.73 -2.93
C CYS A 77 6.53 -8.62 -3.96
N ILE A 78 7.65 -7.91 -3.87
CA ILE A 78 7.95 -6.83 -4.80
C ILE A 78 8.15 -7.35 -6.24
N ASN A 79 8.81 -8.51 -6.42
CA ASN A 79 8.94 -9.14 -7.73
C ASN A 79 7.58 -9.60 -8.29
N ALA A 80 6.64 -10.00 -7.43
CA ALA A 80 5.29 -10.33 -7.88
C ALA A 80 4.53 -9.08 -8.35
N ILE A 81 4.75 -7.92 -7.71
CA ILE A 81 4.14 -6.64 -8.13
C ILE A 81 4.61 -6.24 -9.53
N THR A 82 5.91 -6.37 -9.83
CA THR A 82 6.43 -6.02 -11.17
C THR A 82 5.89 -6.89 -12.29
N ARG A 83 5.36 -8.08 -11.96
CA ARG A 83 4.81 -9.04 -12.94
C ARG A 83 3.31 -8.90 -13.17
N ILE A 84 2.65 -7.95 -12.48
CA ILE A 84 1.21 -7.70 -12.66
C ILE A 84 1.00 -7.06 -14.03
N LYS A 85 0.26 -7.75 -14.91
CA LYS A 85 -0.12 -7.26 -16.25
C LYS A 85 -1.56 -6.73 -16.26
N GLU A 86 -2.42 -7.31 -15.44
CA GLU A 86 -3.83 -6.94 -15.31
C GLU A 86 -4.15 -6.64 -13.85
N PRO A 87 -5.01 -5.65 -13.56
CA PRO A 87 -5.37 -5.30 -12.20
C PRO A 87 -5.88 -6.52 -11.40
N VAL A 88 -5.39 -6.66 -10.18
CA VAL A 88 -5.72 -7.76 -9.28
C VAL A 88 -6.17 -7.22 -7.93
N TRP A 89 -7.19 -7.84 -7.35
CA TRP A 89 -7.63 -7.50 -5.99
C TRP A 89 -6.56 -7.85 -4.95
N GLU A 90 -6.33 -6.95 -4.01
CA GLU A 90 -5.30 -7.10 -2.98
C GLU A 90 -5.35 -8.45 -2.25
N ARG A 91 -6.54 -8.94 -1.89
CA ARG A 91 -6.69 -10.25 -1.23
C ARG A 91 -6.36 -11.42 -2.16
N VAL A 92 -6.66 -11.29 -3.45
CA VAL A 92 -6.29 -12.29 -4.46
C VAL A 92 -4.77 -12.30 -4.66
N PHE A 93 -4.15 -11.13 -4.76
CA PHE A 93 -2.70 -10.98 -4.80
C PHE A 93 -2.05 -11.61 -3.57
N SER A 94 -2.54 -11.27 -2.37
CA SER A 94 -2.05 -11.84 -1.12
C SER A 94 -2.14 -13.36 -1.08
N ALA A 95 -3.28 -13.93 -1.48
CA ALA A 95 -3.46 -15.39 -1.53
C ALA A 95 -2.52 -16.07 -2.52
N LYS A 96 -2.24 -15.45 -3.69
CA LYS A 96 -1.30 -15.97 -4.68
C LYS A 96 0.15 -15.98 -4.17
N VAL A 97 0.60 -14.88 -3.56
CA VAL A 97 2.00 -14.70 -3.13
C VAL A 97 2.29 -15.43 -1.82
N PHE A 98 1.40 -15.27 -0.82
CA PHE A 98 1.64 -15.68 0.56
C PHE A 98 0.86 -16.92 0.98
N LYS A 99 -0.09 -17.41 0.17
CA LYS A 99 -1.07 -18.45 0.53
C LYS A 99 -2.00 -18.05 1.70
N ASP A 100 -2.08 -16.74 1.97
CA ASP A 100 -2.92 -16.13 2.99
C ASP A 100 -3.48 -14.82 2.43
N SER A 101 -4.81 -14.67 2.42
CA SER A 101 -5.51 -13.54 1.81
C SER A 101 -5.35 -12.22 2.56
N LYS A 102 -4.90 -12.23 3.81
CA LYS A 102 -4.75 -11.04 4.66
C LYS A 102 -3.28 -10.68 4.96
N LYS A 103 -2.34 -11.55 4.63
CA LYS A 103 -0.93 -11.37 5.00
C LYS A 103 -0.28 -10.15 4.34
N PHE A 104 -0.63 -9.86 3.08
CA PHE A 104 -0.16 -8.65 2.41
C PHE A 104 -0.61 -7.40 3.16
N GLU A 105 -1.91 -7.28 3.41
CA GLU A 105 -2.51 -6.15 4.11
C GLU A 105 -1.85 -5.89 5.47
N LYS A 106 -1.70 -6.95 6.28
CA LYS A 106 -1.20 -6.83 7.65
C LYS A 106 0.31 -6.60 7.76
N CYS A 107 1.10 -7.20 6.88
CA CYS A 107 2.55 -7.28 7.08
C CYS A 107 3.37 -6.60 5.99
N TYR A 108 2.84 -6.49 4.78
CA TYR A 108 3.63 -6.08 3.61
C TYR A 108 3.12 -4.83 2.92
N ARG A 109 1.84 -4.46 3.04
CA ARG A 109 1.26 -3.28 2.38
C ARG A 109 2.13 -2.03 2.58
N GLN A 110 2.38 -1.65 3.82
CA GLN A 110 3.14 -0.44 4.14
C GLN A 110 4.59 -0.51 3.64
N LYS A 111 5.22 -1.69 3.74
CA LYS A 111 6.57 -1.91 3.24
C LYS A 111 6.64 -1.75 1.72
N MET A 112 5.66 -2.30 0.99
CA MET A 112 5.59 -2.16 -0.47
C MET A 112 5.29 -0.74 -0.89
N VAL A 113 4.34 -0.07 -0.24
CA VAL A 113 4.06 1.36 -0.48
C VAL A 113 5.33 2.19 -0.34
N SER A 114 6.11 2.01 0.73
CA SER A 114 7.37 2.75 0.94
C SER A 114 8.40 2.49 -0.18
N ILE A 115 8.52 1.25 -0.66
CA ILE A 115 9.43 0.92 -1.76
C ILE A 115 8.94 1.56 -3.06
N LEU A 116 7.65 1.41 -3.37
CA LEU A 116 7.05 1.95 -4.58
C LEU A 116 7.12 3.48 -4.63
N THR A 117 6.87 4.15 -3.52
CA THR A 117 6.98 5.61 -3.41
C THR A 117 8.41 6.09 -3.70
N LYS A 118 9.43 5.33 -3.23
CA LYS A 118 10.84 5.75 -3.36
C LYS A 118 11.45 5.45 -4.73
N TYR A 119 11.06 4.36 -5.37
CA TYR A 119 11.77 3.86 -6.55
C TYR A 119 10.93 3.83 -7.83
N SER A 120 9.58 3.87 -7.73
CA SER A 120 8.70 3.76 -8.89
C SER A 120 8.71 5.02 -9.76
N PRO A 121 8.81 4.88 -11.10
CA PRO A 121 8.76 6.01 -12.02
C PRO A 121 7.40 6.70 -12.08
N TYR A 122 6.33 6.01 -11.65
CA TYR A 122 4.99 6.61 -11.62
C TYR A 122 4.84 7.72 -10.58
N TYR A 123 5.65 7.66 -9.52
CA TYR A 123 5.65 8.69 -8.49
C TYR A 123 6.52 9.89 -8.87
N GLU A 124 7.67 9.65 -9.51
CA GLU A 124 8.58 10.71 -9.98
C GLU A 124 7.91 11.63 -11.02
N LYS A 125 7.19 11.05 -11.99
CA LYS A 125 6.50 11.83 -13.05
C LYS A 125 5.43 12.78 -12.53
N ASP A 126 4.70 12.35 -11.50
CA ASP A 126 3.67 13.20 -10.91
C ASP A 126 4.24 14.35 -10.07
N MET A 127 5.49 14.24 -9.60
CA MET A 127 6.16 15.34 -8.90
C MET A 127 6.74 16.37 -9.88
N GLU A 128 7.21 15.94 -11.06
CA GLU A 128 7.72 16.86 -12.11
C GLU A 128 6.61 17.70 -12.74
N ASP A 129 5.41 17.15 -12.91
CA ASP A 129 4.25 17.88 -13.47
C ASP A 129 3.71 18.98 -12.54
N TYR A 130 4.10 18.98 -11.24
CA TYR A 130 3.65 19.96 -10.24
C TYR A 130 4.66 21.08 -9.93
N ASP A 131 5.88 21.03 -10.48
CA ASP A 131 6.91 22.08 -10.26
C ASP A 131 6.73 23.31 -11.17
N THR A 132 5.63 23.41 -11.92
CA THR A 132 5.28 24.59 -12.68
C THR A 132 4.49 25.60 -11.82
N GLU A 133 5.25 26.58 -11.33
CA GLU A 133 4.85 27.94 -10.92
C GLU A 133 3.94 28.13 -9.68
N GLY A 134 4.57 28.46 -8.55
CA GLY A 134 4.12 29.63 -7.74
C GLY A 134 2.97 29.43 -6.76
N GLU A 135 2.72 28.26 -6.16
CA GLU A 135 1.76 28.14 -5.07
C GLU A 135 2.42 27.91 -3.70
N GLU A 136 1.92 28.68 -2.71
CA GLU A 136 2.44 28.78 -1.34
C GLU A 136 2.50 27.43 -0.60
N ASP A 137 3.44 27.30 0.34
CA ASP A 137 3.82 26.07 1.06
C ASP A 137 2.68 25.28 1.78
N ASP A 138 1.55 25.92 2.06
CA ASP A 138 0.41 25.28 2.73
C ASP A 138 -0.39 24.30 1.84
N ALA A 139 -0.20 24.35 0.51
CA ALA A 139 -0.90 23.45 -0.43
C ALA A 139 -0.16 22.14 -0.71
N LYS A 140 1.08 21.97 -0.21
CA LYS A 140 1.92 20.79 -0.49
C LYS A 140 1.57 19.55 0.35
N GLU A 141 0.88 19.73 1.48
CA GLU A 141 0.53 18.61 2.36
C GLU A 141 -0.67 17.79 1.83
N ASP A 142 -1.59 18.41 1.09
CA ASP A 142 -2.80 17.76 0.56
C ASP A 142 -2.60 16.91 -0.71
N LYS A 143 -1.43 17.00 -1.34
CA LYS A 143 -1.15 16.33 -2.65
C LYS A 143 -0.42 14.99 -2.54
N LYS A 144 -0.15 14.48 -1.34
CA LYS A 144 0.51 13.19 -1.16
C LYS A 144 -0.45 12.04 -1.45
N LYS A 145 -0.21 11.31 -2.54
CA LYS A 145 -1.02 10.15 -2.89
C LYS A 145 -1.14 9.18 -1.73
N SER A 146 -2.34 8.67 -1.51
CA SER A 146 -2.57 7.65 -0.49
C SER A 146 -1.83 6.35 -0.85
N GLY A 147 -1.45 5.55 0.14
CA GLY A 147 -0.78 4.28 -0.11
C GLY A 147 -1.61 3.32 -0.99
N LEU A 148 -2.95 3.45 -0.96
CA LEU A 148 -3.85 2.65 -1.80
C LEU A 148 -3.82 3.10 -3.27
N GLU A 149 -3.68 4.40 -3.53
CA GLU A 149 -3.52 4.93 -4.89
C GLU A 149 -2.21 4.47 -5.50
N ILE A 150 -1.12 4.50 -4.73
CA ILE A 150 0.18 3.99 -5.17
C ILE A 150 0.09 2.51 -5.57
N LEU A 151 -0.58 1.69 -4.78
CA LEU A 151 -0.80 0.28 -5.08
C LEU A 151 -1.70 0.09 -6.32
N LYS A 152 -2.74 0.93 -6.48
CA LYS A 152 -3.64 0.92 -7.65
C LYS A 152 -2.85 1.22 -8.94
N MET A 153 -1.92 2.17 -8.92
CA MET A 153 -1.03 2.46 -10.05
C MET A 153 -0.17 1.26 -10.47
N HIS A 154 0.14 0.37 -9.54
CA HIS A 154 0.86 -0.89 -9.78
C HIS A 154 -0.06 -2.09 -9.99
N GLY A 155 -1.34 -1.86 -10.22
CA GLY A 155 -2.31 -2.90 -10.53
C GLY A 155 -2.83 -3.68 -9.31
N ILE A 156 -2.55 -3.24 -8.08
CA ILE A 156 -3.13 -3.83 -6.87
C ILE A 156 -4.33 -3.00 -6.45
N MET A 157 -5.53 -3.55 -6.59
CA MET A 157 -6.78 -2.87 -6.27
C MET A 157 -7.28 -3.24 -4.88
N SER A 158 -7.60 -2.23 -4.09
CA SER A 158 -8.37 -2.43 -2.85
C SER A 158 -9.84 -2.70 -3.18
N TYR A 159 -10.54 -3.38 -2.27
CA TYR A 159 -11.99 -3.48 -2.41
C TYR A 159 -12.62 -2.09 -2.37
N ALA A 160 -13.66 -1.94 -3.17
CA ALA A 160 -14.46 -0.74 -3.16
C ALA A 160 -14.97 -0.46 -1.74
N GLN A 161 -14.77 0.76 -1.28
CA GLN A 161 -15.39 1.23 -0.05
C GLN A 161 -16.88 1.41 -0.28
N THR A 162 -17.65 1.31 0.77
CA THR A 162 -19.09 1.53 0.72
C THR A 162 -19.44 2.78 1.51
N MET A 163 -20.34 3.56 0.95
CA MET A 163 -20.98 4.67 1.61
C MET A 163 -22.46 4.31 1.82
N GLU A 164 -22.94 4.45 3.03
CA GLU A 164 -24.36 4.34 3.31
C GLU A 164 -25.00 5.71 3.18
N TRP A 165 -26.14 5.75 2.55
CA TRP A 165 -26.88 6.97 2.31
C TRP A 165 -28.35 6.81 2.74
N LYS A 166 -28.87 7.75 3.49
CA LYS A 166 -30.28 7.85 3.89
C LYS A 166 -30.76 9.25 3.60
N GLY A 167 -31.77 9.38 2.77
CA GLY A 167 -32.32 10.66 2.32
C GLY A 167 -32.37 10.81 0.81
N PRO A 168 -32.96 11.90 0.31
CA PRO A 168 -33.13 12.13 -1.12
C PRO A 168 -31.77 12.35 -1.81
N LEU A 169 -31.50 11.54 -2.81
CA LEU A 169 -30.36 11.68 -3.73
C LEU A 169 -30.77 11.07 -5.07
N SER A 170 -30.62 11.83 -6.15
CA SER A 170 -30.67 11.31 -7.49
C SER A 170 -29.34 11.49 -8.18
N TYR A 171 -28.81 10.42 -8.77
CA TYR A 171 -27.56 10.43 -9.51
C TYR A 171 -27.68 9.65 -10.82
N ARG A 172 -26.84 10.01 -11.79
CA ARG A 172 -26.78 9.40 -13.10
C ARG A 172 -25.48 8.63 -13.24
N ILE A 173 -25.57 7.41 -13.75
CA ILE A 173 -24.39 6.57 -14.05
C ILE A 173 -24.20 6.59 -15.56
N ASP A 174 -22.98 6.93 -16.02
CA ASP A 174 -22.55 6.88 -17.42
C ASP A 174 -23.56 7.51 -18.41
N ASP A 175 -24.18 8.62 -18.01
CA ASP A 175 -25.22 9.37 -18.78
C ASP A 175 -26.47 8.58 -19.20
N THR A 176 -26.61 7.34 -18.77
CA THR A 176 -27.68 6.44 -19.24
C THR A 176 -28.78 6.16 -18.22
N CYS A 177 -28.42 6.01 -16.96
CA CYS A 177 -29.33 5.57 -15.92
C CYS A 177 -29.43 6.57 -14.78
N VAL A 178 -30.64 7.06 -14.47
CA VAL A 178 -30.90 7.89 -13.30
C VAL A 178 -31.43 7.01 -12.17
N ILE A 179 -30.73 7.00 -11.05
CA ILE A 179 -31.10 6.30 -9.82
C ILE A 179 -31.60 7.35 -8.83
N ASP A 180 -32.79 7.11 -8.26
CA ASP A 180 -33.40 7.95 -7.23
C ASP A 180 -33.56 7.16 -5.94
N THR A 181 -32.92 7.63 -4.87
CA THR A 181 -32.92 7.00 -3.54
C THR A 181 -33.96 7.60 -2.60
N SER A 182 -34.76 8.57 -3.05
CA SER A 182 -35.72 9.29 -2.20
C SER A 182 -36.78 8.40 -1.52
N LYS A 183 -37.10 7.26 -2.12
CA LYS A 183 -38.02 6.28 -1.55
C LYS A 183 -37.36 5.22 -0.67
N GLN A 184 -36.01 5.22 -0.58
CA GLN A 184 -35.27 4.27 0.26
C GLN A 184 -35.09 4.83 1.67
N ILE A 185 -36.20 4.95 2.39
CA ILE A 185 -36.28 5.63 3.70
C ILE A 185 -35.41 4.96 4.78
N TYR A 186 -35.09 3.69 4.63
CA TYR A 186 -34.23 2.95 5.55
C TYR A 186 -32.73 3.03 5.18
N GLY A 187 -32.41 3.66 4.06
CA GLY A 187 -31.08 3.85 3.56
C GLY A 187 -30.71 2.92 2.40
N THR A 188 -29.63 3.27 1.73
CA THR A 188 -29.02 2.52 0.62
C THR A 188 -27.53 2.47 0.78
N ILE A 189 -26.90 1.50 0.14
CA ILE A 189 -25.45 1.36 0.11
C ILE A 189 -24.96 1.70 -1.31
N ILE A 190 -24.05 2.65 -1.41
CA ILE A 190 -23.42 3.03 -2.65
C ILE A 190 -21.93 2.69 -2.53
N ASN A 191 -21.37 2.00 -3.51
CA ASN A 191 -19.93 1.71 -3.52
C ASN A 191 -19.16 2.80 -4.24
N THR A 192 -17.84 2.91 -3.94
CA THR A 192 -16.98 3.94 -4.53
C THR A 192 -16.86 3.81 -6.05
N GLN A 193 -16.91 2.60 -6.60
CA GLN A 193 -16.89 2.40 -8.06
C GLN A 193 -18.12 3.03 -8.73
N THR A 194 -19.30 2.88 -8.13
CA THR A 194 -20.50 3.58 -8.61
C THR A 194 -20.33 5.09 -8.56
N LEU A 195 -19.73 5.61 -7.47
CA LEU A 195 -19.51 7.06 -7.32
C LEU A 195 -18.48 7.63 -8.30
N GLU A 196 -17.45 6.87 -8.66
CA GLU A 196 -16.46 7.27 -9.67
C GLU A 196 -17.10 7.49 -11.06
N HIS A 197 -18.19 6.78 -11.36
CA HIS A 197 -18.95 6.88 -12.62
C HIS A 197 -20.26 7.65 -12.49
N ALA A 198 -20.55 8.18 -11.30
CA ALA A 198 -21.83 8.86 -11.04
C ALA A 198 -21.68 10.38 -11.09
N SER A 199 -22.69 11.01 -11.70
CA SER A 199 -22.88 12.46 -11.64
C SER A 199 -24.13 12.78 -10.80
N PRO A 200 -24.05 13.68 -9.82
CA PRO A 200 -25.22 14.07 -9.05
C PRO A 200 -26.22 14.81 -9.95
N VAL A 201 -27.49 14.46 -9.83
CA VAL A 201 -28.59 15.10 -10.59
C VAL A 201 -29.37 16.03 -9.68
N SER A 202 -29.79 15.54 -8.51
CA SER A 202 -30.63 16.30 -7.60
C SER A 202 -30.50 15.77 -6.16
N LEU A 203 -30.67 16.67 -5.21
CA LEU A 203 -30.88 16.36 -3.80
C LEU A 203 -32.36 16.59 -3.38
N ALA A 204 -33.25 16.79 -4.35
CA ALA A 204 -34.72 16.80 -4.22
C ALA A 204 -35.25 17.50 -2.93
N GLY A 205 -34.81 18.73 -2.69
CA GLY A 205 -35.25 19.51 -1.51
C GLY A 205 -34.43 19.33 -0.23
N CYS A 206 -33.42 18.47 -0.28
CA CYS A 206 -32.44 18.33 0.83
C CYS A 206 -31.77 19.68 1.14
N LYS A 207 -31.83 20.10 2.39
CA LYS A 207 -31.24 21.37 2.86
C LYS A 207 -29.90 21.15 3.55
N ARG A 208 -29.63 19.94 4.03
CA ARG A 208 -28.41 19.60 4.79
C ARG A 208 -27.99 18.18 4.51
N ILE A 209 -26.69 17.98 4.39
CA ILE A 209 -26.05 16.67 4.39
C ILE A 209 -25.30 16.54 5.71
N MET A 210 -25.48 15.43 6.41
CA MET A 210 -24.82 15.15 7.68
C MET A 210 -24.05 13.86 7.57
N THR A 211 -22.73 13.91 7.76
CA THR A 211 -21.86 12.75 7.84
C THR A 211 -21.79 12.24 9.28
N ILE A 212 -22.00 10.94 9.47
CA ILE A 212 -22.05 10.29 10.78
C ILE A 212 -21.03 9.17 10.77
N GLU A 213 -20.04 9.25 11.66
CA GLU A 213 -18.97 8.26 11.78
C GLU A 213 -19.42 6.98 12.51
N ASN A 214 -20.31 7.12 13.49
CA ASN A 214 -20.77 6.00 14.31
C ASN A 214 -21.98 5.31 13.65
N LYS A 215 -21.83 4.03 13.34
CA LYS A 215 -22.87 3.21 12.69
C LYS A 215 -24.17 3.18 13.49
N ALA A 216 -24.10 3.03 14.82
CA ALA A 216 -25.30 2.96 15.67
C ALA A 216 -26.06 4.30 15.65
N ASN A 217 -25.33 5.43 15.64
CA ASN A 217 -25.94 6.74 15.50
C ASN A 217 -26.62 6.92 14.14
N TYR A 218 -25.95 6.49 13.06
CA TYR A 218 -26.53 6.52 11.70
C TYR A 218 -27.80 5.69 11.61
N GLU A 219 -27.81 4.49 12.16
CA GLU A 219 -28.99 3.63 12.17
C GLU A 219 -30.17 4.22 12.95
N SER A 220 -29.88 4.94 14.05
CA SER A 220 -30.89 5.58 14.87
C SER A 220 -31.53 6.84 14.24
N MET A 221 -30.90 7.42 13.20
CA MET A 221 -31.45 8.59 12.52
C MET A 221 -32.73 8.25 11.78
N GLN A 222 -33.80 8.99 12.10
CA GLN A 222 -35.03 8.89 11.38
C GLN A 222 -34.96 9.61 10.03
N TYR A 223 -35.66 9.09 9.04
CA TYR A 223 -35.75 9.74 7.73
C TYR A 223 -36.37 11.14 7.85
N ASP A 224 -35.74 12.11 7.19
CA ASP A 224 -36.20 13.49 7.06
C ASP A 224 -36.01 13.93 5.60
N GLU A 225 -37.05 14.38 4.93
CA GLU A 225 -37.00 14.82 3.54
C GLU A 225 -36.07 16.02 3.30
N THR A 226 -35.73 16.77 4.34
CA THR A 226 -34.88 17.95 4.26
C THR A 226 -33.41 17.67 4.64
N VAL A 227 -33.10 16.47 5.12
CA VAL A 227 -31.77 16.08 5.57
C VAL A 227 -31.36 14.75 4.95
N SER A 228 -30.19 14.73 4.35
CA SER A 228 -29.54 13.48 3.94
C SER A 228 -28.43 13.10 4.91
N TYR A 229 -28.39 11.84 5.28
CA TYR A 229 -27.41 11.28 6.17
C TYR A 229 -26.48 10.35 5.40
N THR A 230 -25.17 10.44 5.68
CA THR A 230 -24.19 9.55 5.09
C THR A 230 -23.32 8.93 6.17
N HIS A 231 -23.00 7.66 5.99
CA HIS A 231 -22.03 6.93 6.82
C HIS A 231 -20.97 6.30 5.93
N LEU A 232 -19.71 6.64 6.18
CA LEU A 232 -18.55 6.09 5.51
C LEU A 232 -17.97 4.99 6.39
N THR A 233 -17.91 3.77 5.88
CA THR A 233 -17.12 2.72 6.50
C THR A 233 -15.65 2.96 6.19
N LEU A 234 -14.98 3.76 7.01
CA LEU A 234 -13.55 3.96 6.93
C LEU A 234 -12.85 2.63 7.28
N PRO A 235 -11.79 2.25 6.58
CA PRO A 235 -10.99 1.12 6.99
C PRO A 235 -10.45 1.40 8.39
N THR A 236 -10.79 0.54 9.35
CA THR A 236 -10.25 0.61 10.71
C THR A 236 -8.73 0.46 10.61
N ILE A 237 -8.01 1.53 10.87
CA ILE A 237 -6.57 1.49 11.08
C ILE A 237 -6.38 0.90 12.48
N LEU A 238 -6.11 -0.41 12.54
CA LEU A 238 -5.67 -1.11 13.75
C LEU A 238 -4.15 -1.24 13.71
#